data_bbddd7244fa35b5891f23734c30823d7
#
_entry.id   bbddd7244fa35b5891f23734c30823d7
#
_cell.length_a   1.000
_cell.length_b   1.000
_cell.length_c   1.000
_cell.angle_alpha   90.00
_cell.angle_beta   90.00
_cell.angle_gamma   90.00
#
_symmetry.space_group_name_H-M   'P 1'
#
loop_
_entity.id
_entity.type
_entity.pdbx_description
1 polymer ?
#
loop_
_entity_poly.entity_id
_entity_poly.type
_entity_poly.pdbx_seq_one_letter_code
_entity_poly.pdbx_strand_id
1 'polypeptide(L)'
;MNEKEGLKIEGVIASLCLFGLGLLTSERGMFWIMESSAVVKDSDLYLALHQVFPLSIWGVFFFLSGICLILGSVFLPTINHSKKAAIFIMIGGLISSVFYFIMATVGVYNALNWLTWVQYLTFWAITGGFAFIGGSYLWQKKK
;
A
#
# COMPACT_ATOMS: atom_id res chain seq x y z
N MET A 1 1.73 13.77 -38.90
CA MET A 1 3.02 13.59 -38.16
C MET A 1 2.70 12.86 -36.87
N ASN A 2 2.96 11.54 -36.85
CA ASN A 2 2.63 10.70 -35.70
C ASN A 2 3.53 11.14 -34.53
N GLU A 3 2.93 11.80 -33.54
CA GLU A 3 3.55 11.83 -32.20
C GLU A 3 3.65 10.37 -31.74
N LYS A 4 4.86 9.83 -31.84
CA LYS A 4 5.20 8.59 -31.12
C LYS A 4 4.89 8.87 -29.67
N GLU A 5 3.90 8.18 -29.12
CA GLU A 5 3.59 8.17 -27.68
C GLU A 5 4.82 7.61 -26.94
N GLY A 6 5.84 8.46 -26.79
CA GLY A 6 6.92 8.19 -25.86
C GLY A 6 6.31 8.07 -24.48
N LEU A 7 6.72 7.08 -23.69
CA LEU A 7 6.38 7.00 -22.27
C LEU A 7 6.59 8.39 -21.66
N LYS A 8 5.49 9.06 -21.29
CA LYS A 8 5.60 10.37 -20.63
C LYS A 8 6.37 10.17 -19.33
N ILE A 9 7.42 10.94 -19.11
CA ILE A 9 8.28 10.87 -17.92
C ILE A 9 7.46 10.82 -16.63
N GLU A 10 6.37 11.57 -16.59
CA GLU A 10 5.41 11.58 -15.46
C GLU A 10 4.83 10.20 -15.17
N GLY A 11 4.44 9.44 -16.22
CA GLY A 11 3.92 8.08 -16.07
C GLY A 11 4.98 7.09 -15.57
N VAL A 12 6.23 7.26 -16.01
CA VAL A 12 7.35 6.42 -15.54
C VAL A 12 7.64 6.69 -14.06
N ILE A 13 7.70 7.96 -13.67
CA ILE A 13 7.92 8.36 -12.27
C ILE A 13 6.78 7.83 -11.40
N ALA A 14 5.52 8.01 -11.82
CA ALA A 14 4.37 7.51 -11.08
C ALA A 14 4.40 5.99 -10.92
N SER A 15 4.74 5.25 -11.99
CA SER A 15 4.88 3.78 -11.92
C SER A 15 5.99 3.37 -10.97
N LEU A 16 7.14 4.04 -11.00
CA LEU A 16 8.27 3.73 -10.13
C LEU A 16 7.93 4.00 -8.66
N CYS A 17 7.30 5.12 -8.34
CA CYS A 17 6.86 5.44 -6.98
C CYS A 17 5.84 4.42 -6.46
N LEU A 18 4.87 4.04 -7.30
CA LEU A 18 3.86 3.05 -6.94
C LEU A 18 4.48 1.66 -6.75
N PHE A 19 5.43 1.28 -7.61
CA PHE A 19 6.19 0.03 -7.50
C PHE A 19 6.98 -0.02 -6.19
N GLY A 20 7.74 1.04 -5.88
CA GLY A 20 8.50 1.13 -4.63
C GLY A 20 7.63 1.03 -3.38
N LEU A 21 6.48 1.71 -3.38
CA LEU A 21 5.53 1.61 -2.28
C LEU A 21 4.94 0.20 -2.16
N GLY A 22 4.63 -0.45 -3.28
CA GLY A 22 4.16 -1.84 -3.32
C GLY A 22 5.20 -2.81 -2.78
N LEU A 23 6.48 -2.64 -3.11
CA LEU A 23 7.59 -3.43 -2.56
C LEU A 23 7.68 -3.26 -1.04
N LEU A 24 7.78 -2.03 -0.54
CA LEU A 24 7.87 -1.75 0.91
C LEU A 24 6.69 -2.36 1.68
N THR A 25 5.49 -2.30 1.11
CA THR A 25 4.30 -2.87 1.72
C THR A 25 4.34 -4.41 1.72
N SER A 26 4.78 -5.01 0.60
CA SER A 26 4.93 -6.48 0.49
C SER A 26 6.02 -7.03 1.40
N GLU A 27 7.19 -6.37 1.46
CA GLU A 27 8.29 -6.75 2.33
C GLU A 27 7.88 -6.73 3.80
N ARG A 28 7.16 -5.71 4.24
CA ARG A 28 6.59 -5.65 5.59
C ARG A 28 5.63 -6.81 5.85
N GLY A 29 4.76 -7.10 4.89
CA GLY A 29 3.83 -8.23 4.97
C GLY A 29 4.57 -9.55 5.11
N MET A 30 5.56 -9.80 4.26
CA MET A 30 6.38 -11.00 4.27
C MET A 30 7.14 -11.16 5.60
N PHE A 31 7.74 -10.08 6.10
CA PHE A 31 8.42 -10.07 7.39
C PHE A 31 7.51 -10.53 8.53
N TRP A 32 6.28 -10.02 8.60
CA TRP A 32 5.33 -10.42 9.65
C TRP A 32 4.77 -11.83 9.48
N ILE A 33 4.71 -12.35 8.26
CA ILE A 33 4.34 -13.76 8.03
C ILE A 33 5.43 -14.69 8.57
N MET A 34 6.68 -14.36 8.28
CA MET A 34 7.83 -15.24 8.60
C MET A 34 8.27 -15.13 10.06
N GLU A 35 8.30 -13.90 10.62
CA GLU A 35 8.94 -13.62 11.90
C GLU A 35 7.94 -13.27 13.02
N SER A 36 6.62 -13.52 12.82
CA SER A 36 5.56 -13.09 13.74
C SER A 36 5.81 -13.50 15.19
N SER A 37 6.29 -14.70 15.44
CA SER A 37 6.51 -15.24 16.80
C SER A 37 7.70 -14.61 17.53
N ALA A 38 8.72 -14.19 16.80
CA ALA A 38 9.90 -13.50 17.34
C ALA A 38 9.59 -12.04 17.62
N VAL A 39 9.02 -11.36 16.63
CA VAL A 39 8.85 -9.89 16.62
C VAL A 39 7.78 -9.40 17.60
N VAL A 40 6.76 -10.22 17.89
CA VAL A 40 5.70 -9.87 18.89
C VAL A 40 6.30 -9.57 20.27
N LYS A 41 7.43 -10.18 20.63
CA LYS A 41 8.09 -9.97 21.93
C LYS A 41 8.99 -8.74 21.97
N ASP A 42 9.33 -8.18 20.80
CA ASP A 42 10.32 -7.12 20.67
C ASP A 42 9.70 -5.71 20.73
N SER A 43 8.38 -5.60 20.62
CA SER A 43 7.72 -4.30 20.53
C SER A 43 6.30 -4.31 21.08
N ASP A 44 6.00 -3.37 21.97
CA ASP A 44 4.65 -3.17 22.50
C ASP A 44 3.62 -2.91 21.43
N LEU A 45 4.01 -2.24 20.34
CA LEU A 45 3.17 -2.02 19.17
C LEU A 45 2.76 -3.35 18.52
N TYR A 46 3.71 -4.27 18.31
CA TYR A 46 3.41 -5.55 17.70
C TYR A 46 2.62 -6.46 18.64
N LEU A 47 2.87 -6.37 19.93
CA LEU A 47 2.08 -7.08 20.94
C LEU A 47 0.62 -6.58 20.93
N ALA A 48 0.40 -5.27 20.89
CA ALA A 48 -0.94 -4.69 20.82
C ALA A 48 -1.69 -5.08 19.54
N LEU A 49 -1.02 -5.09 18.39
CA LEU A 49 -1.59 -5.58 17.13
C LEU A 49 -1.93 -7.07 17.19
N HIS A 50 -1.05 -7.87 17.80
CA HIS A 50 -1.22 -9.31 17.95
C HIS A 50 -2.43 -9.68 18.83
N GLN A 51 -2.77 -8.83 19.81
CA GLN A 51 -3.96 -9.02 20.66
C GLN A 51 -5.27 -8.87 19.88
N VAL A 52 -5.29 -8.11 18.80
CA VAL A 52 -6.46 -7.94 17.94
C VAL A 52 -6.57 -9.11 16.96
N PHE A 53 -5.50 -9.40 16.23
CA PHE A 53 -5.35 -10.55 15.33
C PHE A 53 -3.87 -10.99 15.33
N PRO A 54 -3.59 -12.29 15.11
CA PRO A 54 -2.23 -12.77 14.93
C PRO A 54 -1.45 -11.92 13.92
N LEU A 55 -0.21 -11.54 14.25
CA LEU A 55 0.60 -10.63 13.44
C LEU A 55 0.81 -11.16 12.01
N SER A 56 0.83 -12.50 11.85
CA SER A 56 0.89 -13.15 10.53
C SER A 56 -0.32 -12.83 9.65
N ILE A 57 -1.51 -12.68 10.22
CA ILE A 57 -2.73 -12.28 9.47
C ILE A 57 -2.57 -10.86 8.94
N TRP A 58 -2.09 -9.93 9.76
CA TRP A 58 -1.74 -8.57 9.32
C TRP A 58 -0.73 -8.63 8.16
N GLY A 59 0.28 -9.50 8.28
CA GLY A 59 1.27 -9.74 7.25
C GLY A 59 0.66 -10.16 5.92
N VAL A 60 -0.31 -11.07 5.92
CA VAL A 60 -0.99 -11.53 4.69
C VAL A 60 -1.69 -10.37 3.99
N PHE A 61 -2.41 -9.53 4.72
CA PHE A 61 -3.10 -8.37 4.12
C PHE A 61 -2.11 -7.35 3.54
N PHE A 62 -1.02 -7.06 4.26
CA PHE A 62 0.03 -6.18 3.74
C PHE A 62 0.71 -6.78 2.50
N PHE A 63 1.01 -8.06 2.50
CA PHE A 63 1.61 -8.73 1.36
C PHE A 63 0.72 -8.67 0.13
N LEU A 64 -0.56 -9.05 0.25
CA LEU A 64 -1.50 -9.03 -0.85
C LEU A 64 -1.77 -7.61 -1.38
N SER A 65 -1.90 -6.63 -0.48
CA SER A 65 -2.10 -5.25 -0.89
C SER A 65 -0.89 -4.68 -1.61
N GLY A 66 0.32 -5.00 -1.16
CA GLY A 66 1.57 -4.62 -1.84
C GLY A 66 1.69 -5.25 -3.23
N ILE A 67 1.35 -6.52 -3.39
CA ILE A 67 1.28 -7.18 -4.71
C ILE A 67 0.28 -6.46 -5.63
N CYS A 68 -0.89 -6.08 -5.12
CA CYS A 68 -1.85 -5.30 -5.91
C CYS A 68 -1.24 -3.96 -6.37
N LEU A 69 -0.52 -3.23 -5.52
CA LEU A 69 0.14 -1.99 -5.91
C LEU A 69 1.24 -2.21 -6.96
N ILE A 70 2.03 -3.28 -6.83
CA ILE A 70 3.04 -3.69 -7.83
C ILE A 70 2.37 -3.97 -9.18
N LEU A 71 1.31 -4.78 -9.19
CA LEU A 71 0.56 -5.05 -10.42
C LEU A 71 -0.05 -3.76 -11.00
N GLY A 72 -0.58 -2.90 -10.13
CA GLY A 72 -1.06 -1.58 -10.53
C GLY A 72 0.01 -0.76 -11.24
N SER A 73 1.24 -0.76 -10.74
CA SER A 73 2.37 -0.04 -11.35
C SER A 73 2.75 -0.58 -12.71
N VAL A 74 2.75 -1.90 -12.88
CA VAL A 74 3.06 -2.57 -14.17
C VAL A 74 2.00 -2.25 -15.23
N PHE A 75 0.73 -2.21 -14.84
CA PHE A 75 -0.36 -1.89 -15.77
C PHE A 75 -0.62 -0.38 -15.94
N LEU A 76 0.03 0.48 -15.16
CA LEU A 76 -0.18 1.93 -15.22
C LEU A 76 0.08 2.54 -16.61
N PRO A 77 1.12 2.17 -17.36
CA PRO A 77 1.34 2.67 -18.72
C PRO A 77 0.21 2.36 -19.69
N THR A 78 -0.58 1.32 -19.42
CA THR A 78 -1.70 0.89 -20.24
C THR A 78 -3.07 1.34 -19.71
N ILE A 79 -3.11 2.28 -18.76
CA ILE A 79 -4.34 2.69 -18.06
C ILE A 79 -5.41 3.25 -19.02
N ASN A 80 -4.98 3.92 -20.09
CA ASN A 80 -5.89 4.47 -21.09
C ASN A 80 -6.65 3.39 -21.87
N HIS A 81 -6.05 2.21 -22.03
CA HIS A 81 -6.61 1.08 -22.78
C HIS A 81 -7.28 0.06 -21.86
N SER A 82 -6.89 -0.01 -20.58
CA SER A 82 -7.37 -1.03 -19.66
C SER A 82 -7.65 -0.47 -18.28
N LYS A 83 -8.77 -0.87 -17.67
CA LYS A 83 -9.13 -0.52 -16.27
C LYS A 83 -8.33 -1.30 -15.23
N LYS A 84 -7.48 -2.27 -15.63
CA LYS A 84 -6.77 -3.17 -14.70
C LYS A 84 -5.90 -2.40 -13.71
N ALA A 85 -5.09 -1.45 -14.21
CA ALA A 85 -4.26 -0.61 -13.34
C ALA A 85 -5.08 0.06 -12.25
N ALA A 86 -6.17 0.73 -12.63
CA ALA A 86 -7.01 1.46 -11.69
C ALA A 86 -7.65 0.53 -10.63
N ILE A 87 -8.06 -0.68 -11.02
CA ILE A 87 -8.61 -1.68 -10.09
C ILE A 87 -7.56 -2.11 -9.07
N PHE A 88 -6.36 -2.48 -9.52
CA PHE A 88 -5.28 -2.90 -8.64
C PHE A 88 -4.81 -1.78 -7.70
N ILE A 89 -4.67 -0.55 -8.21
CA ILE A 89 -4.32 0.63 -7.42
C ILE A 89 -5.39 0.92 -6.37
N MET A 90 -6.67 0.86 -6.75
CA MET A 90 -7.78 1.08 -5.83
C MET A 90 -7.81 0.02 -4.72
N ILE A 91 -7.74 -1.26 -5.06
CA ILE A 91 -7.81 -2.35 -4.08
C ILE A 91 -6.59 -2.34 -3.17
N GLY A 92 -5.38 -2.32 -3.74
CA GLY A 92 -4.13 -2.30 -2.97
C GLY A 92 -4.02 -1.06 -2.09
N GLY A 93 -4.38 0.10 -2.64
CA GLY A 93 -4.38 1.36 -1.90
C GLY A 93 -5.38 1.37 -0.75
N LEU A 94 -6.61 0.86 -0.97
CA LEU A 94 -7.65 0.82 0.05
C LEU A 94 -7.26 -0.09 1.22
N ILE A 95 -6.84 -1.33 0.93
CA ILE A 95 -6.42 -2.29 1.96
C ILE A 95 -5.22 -1.70 2.74
N SER A 96 -4.17 -1.27 2.07
CA SER A 96 -3.00 -0.67 2.73
C SER A 96 -3.39 0.54 3.58
N SER A 97 -4.26 1.43 3.08
CA SER A 97 -4.69 2.63 3.80
C SER A 97 -5.38 2.27 5.12
N VAL A 98 -6.35 1.34 5.10
CA VAL A 98 -7.03 0.89 6.32
C VAL A 98 -6.03 0.35 7.34
N PHE A 99 -5.11 -0.52 6.92
CA PHE A 99 -4.16 -1.14 7.82
C PHE A 99 -3.11 -0.16 8.36
N TYR A 100 -2.59 0.76 7.53
CA TYR A 100 -1.69 1.81 7.99
C TYR A 100 -2.37 2.77 8.96
N PHE A 101 -3.66 3.07 8.77
CA PHE A 101 -4.41 3.88 9.73
C PHE A 101 -4.52 3.21 11.09
N ILE A 102 -4.85 1.91 11.13
CA ILE A 102 -4.92 1.16 12.37
C ILE A 102 -3.53 1.12 13.05
N MET A 103 -2.46 0.89 12.29
CA MET A 103 -1.11 0.93 12.84
C MET A 103 -0.72 2.30 13.39
N ALA A 104 -1.14 3.37 12.72
CA ALA A 104 -0.90 4.72 13.21
C ALA A 104 -1.62 4.96 14.55
N THR A 105 -2.89 4.59 14.66
CA THR A 105 -3.68 4.75 15.88
C THR A 105 -3.12 3.94 17.05
N VAL A 106 -2.77 2.67 16.82
CA VAL A 106 -2.13 1.84 17.84
C VAL A 106 -0.74 2.37 18.19
N GLY A 107 -0.01 2.88 17.18
CA GLY A 107 1.34 3.43 17.34
C GLY A 107 1.42 4.68 18.20
N VAL A 108 0.36 5.51 18.26
CA VAL A 108 0.33 6.70 19.13
C VAL A 108 0.60 6.35 20.59
N TYR A 109 0.09 5.20 21.04
CA TYR A 109 0.19 4.77 22.44
C TYR A 109 1.30 3.75 22.71
N ASN A 110 1.69 2.97 21.69
CA ASN A 110 2.55 1.79 21.85
C ASN A 110 3.85 1.85 21.05
N ALA A 111 4.13 2.91 20.30
CA ALA A 111 5.36 3.01 19.52
C ALA A 111 6.53 3.49 20.40
N LEU A 112 7.73 3.00 20.10
CA LEU A 112 8.98 3.38 20.77
C LEU A 112 9.29 4.88 20.65
N ASN A 113 8.85 5.52 19.55
CA ASN A 113 9.08 6.93 19.29
C ASN A 113 7.99 7.52 18.40
N TRP A 114 7.89 8.83 18.38
CA TRP A 114 6.89 9.58 17.63
C TRP A 114 7.02 9.39 16.08
N LEU A 115 8.21 9.11 15.59
CA LEU A 115 8.46 8.95 14.14
C LEU A 115 7.70 7.75 13.59
N THR A 116 7.56 6.69 14.37
CA THR A 116 6.91 5.44 13.93
C THR A 116 5.44 5.67 13.53
N TRP A 117 4.64 6.29 14.39
CA TRP A 117 3.23 6.51 14.06
C TRP A 117 3.03 7.60 13.00
N VAL A 118 3.93 8.61 12.94
CA VAL A 118 3.91 9.63 11.87
C VAL A 118 4.20 9.01 10.52
N GLN A 119 5.15 8.07 10.42
CA GLN A 119 5.41 7.32 9.20
C GLN A 119 4.17 6.53 8.74
N TYR A 120 3.47 5.89 9.67
CA TYR A 120 2.24 5.16 9.32
C TYR A 120 1.12 6.09 8.84
N LEU A 121 0.97 7.28 9.42
CA LEU A 121 0.06 8.30 8.92
C LEU A 121 0.43 8.77 7.51
N THR A 122 1.71 8.93 7.24
CA THR A 122 2.20 9.29 5.90
C THR A 122 1.85 8.19 4.88
N PHE A 123 2.11 6.93 5.21
CA PHE A 123 1.75 5.81 4.34
C PHE A 123 0.23 5.68 4.18
N TRP A 124 -0.55 5.91 5.23
CA TRP A 124 -2.00 5.97 5.15
C TRP A 124 -2.48 7.02 4.15
N ALA A 125 -1.97 8.25 4.22
CA ALA A 125 -2.37 9.33 3.33
C ALA A 125 -2.00 9.01 1.87
N ILE A 126 -0.80 8.50 1.61
CA ILE A 126 -0.33 8.15 0.27
C ILE A 126 -1.17 7.00 -0.32
N THR A 127 -1.36 5.91 0.44
CA THR A 127 -2.12 4.75 -0.04
C THR A 127 -3.60 5.06 -0.20
N GLY A 128 -4.18 5.88 0.68
CA GLY A 128 -5.54 6.40 0.55
C GLY A 128 -5.71 7.30 -0.68
N GLY A 129 -4.71 8.13 -0.97
CA GLY A 129 -4.64 8.93 -2.20
C GLY A 129 -4.67 8.05 -3.45
N PHE A 130 -3.88 6.98 -3.48
CA PHE A 130 -3.90 6.03 -4.59
C PHE A 130 -5.26 5.31 -4.73
N ALA A 131 -5.87 4.89 -3.61
CA ALA A 131 -7.20 4.30 -3.63
C ALA A 131 -8.24 5.27 -4.23
N PHE A 132 -8.19 6.54 -3.83
CA PHE A 132 -9.07 7.58 -4.35
C PHE A 132 -8.86 7.83 -5.86
N ILE A 133 -7.61 7.94 -6.31
CA ILE A 133 -7.28 8.14 -7.73
C ILE A 133 -7.78 6.95 -8.56
N GLY A 134 -7.50 5.71 -8.13
CA GLY A 134 -7.98 4.51 -8.81
C GLY A 134 -9.49 4.43 -8.89
N GLY A 135 -10.18 4.71 -7.78
CA GLY A 135 -11.65 4.75 -7.72
C GLY A 135 -12.27 5.83 -8.60
N SER A 136 -11.71 7.05 -8.55
CA SER A 136 -12.18 8.18 -9.37
C SER A 136 -12.04 7.91 -10.86
N TYR A 137 -10.93 7.30 -11.28
CA TYR A 137 -10.72 6.91 -12.67
C TYR A 137 -11.75 5.87 -13.16
N LEU A 138 -12.05 4.87 -12.32
CA LEU A 138 -13.06 3.86 -12.63
C LEU A 138 -14.47 4.46 -12.73
N TRP A 139 -14.77 5.45 -11.88
CA TRP A 139 -16.05 6.15 -11.92
C TRP A 139 -16.22 6.96 -13.20
N GLN A 140 -15.20 7.71 -13.61
CA GLN A 140 -15.24 8.51 -14.84
C GLN A 140 -15.44 7.65 -16.10
N LYS A 141 -14.85 6.46 -16.16
CA LYS A 141 -15.03 5.53 -17.29
C LYS A 141 -16.37 4.78 -17.32
N LYS A 142 -17.23 4.95 -16.33
CA LYS A 142 -18.60 4.41 -16.34
C LYS A 142 -19.64 5.38 -16.93
N LYS A 143 -19.31 6.66 -16.98
CA LYS A 143 -20.13 7.68 -17.62
C LYS A 143 -19.82 7.76 -19.11
#